data_9a090b1cef7cf4a4fa31647527a963c2
#
_entry.id   9a090b1cef7cf4a4fa31647527a963c2
#
_cell.length_a   1.000
_cell.length_b   1.000
_cell.length_c   1.000
_cell.angle_alpha   90.00
_cell.angle_beta   90.00
_cell.angle_gamma   90.00
#
_symmetry.space_group_name_H-M   'P 1'
#
loop_
_entity.id
_entity.type
_entity.pdbx_description
1 polymer ?
#
loop_
_entity_poly.entity_id
_entity_poly.type
_entity_poly.pdbx_seq_one_letter_code
_entity_poly.pdbx_strand_id
1 'polypeptide(L)'
;MIRIDALWLCAAPVDMRSGTERLLAHVVHALGSAHAHHGYLFANARATRIKMLVHDGFGVWCAARRLNAGRFVWPREIDTTAPMALSQAQFDALVVGLPWQRLHEMSAITRL
;
A
#
# COMPACT_ATOMS: atom_id res chain seq x y z
N MET A 1 3.64 -10.10 -16.72
CA MET A 1 3.54 -8.77 -16.06
C MET A 1 2.41 -8.81 -15.05
N ILE A 2 2.62 -8.22 -13.89
CA ILE A 2 1.62 -8.22 -12.82
C ILE A 2 0.55 -7.16 -13.15
N ARG A 3 -0.71 -7.59 -13.23
CA ARG A 3 -1.82 -6.68 -13.40
C ARG A 3 -2.28 -6.18 -12.03
N ILE A 4 -2.39 -4.88 -11.87
CA ILE A 4 -2.88 -4.25 -10.66
C ILE A 4 -4.00 -3.29 -11.03
N ASP A 5 -5.23 -3.61 -10.60
CA ASP A 5 -6.42 -2.84 -10.94
C ASP A 5 -6.74 -1.76 -9.90
N ALA A 6 -6.34 -1.97 -8.65
CA ALA A 6 -6.55 -1.03 -7.57
C ALA A 6 -5.43 -1.17 -6.54
N LEU A 7 -5.17 -0.08 -5.82
CA LEU A 7 -4.10 -0.03 -4.81
C LEU A 7 -4.68 0.42 -3.48
N TRP A 8 -4.28 -0.26 -2.43
CA TRP A 8 -4.73 0.00 -1.06
C TRP A 8 -3.54 0.14 -0.13
N LEU A 9 -3.60 1.11 0.76
CA LEU A 9 -2.60 1.31 1.80
C LEU A 9 -3.18 0.86 3.13
N CYS A 10 -2.51 -0.10 3.76
CA CYS A 10 -2.87 -0.60 5.08
C CYS A 10 -1.99 0.13 6.09
N ALA A 11 -2.56 1.12 6.79
CA ALA A 11 -1.77 2.08 7.59
C ALA A 11 -1.14 1.46 8.84
N ALA A 12 -1.80 0.50 9.48
CA ALA A 12 -1.27 -0.12 10.69
C ALA A 12 0.09 -0.78 10.42
N PRO A 13 1.12 -0.50 11.22
CA PRO A 13 2.43 -1.07 10.98
C PRO A 13 2.43 -2.58 11.15
N VAL A 14 3.24 -3.25 10.33
CA VAL A 14 3.41 -4.70 10.39
C VAL A 14 4.87 -5.06 10.61
N ASP A 15 5.11 -6.27 11.10
CA ASP A 15 6.45 -6.83 11.15
C ASP A 15 6.83 -7.28 9.73
N MET A 16 7.96 -6.81 9.23
CA MET A 16 8.41 -7.15 7.87
C MET A 16 8.77 -8.63 7.71
N ARG A 17 8.89 -9.37 8.80
CA ARG A 17 9.07 -10.82 8.77
C ARG A 17 7.75 -11.58 8.55
N SER A 18 6.62 -10.89 8.62
CA SER A 18 5.32 -11.53 8.39
C SER A 18 5.25 -12.08 6.98
N GLY A 19 4.82 -13.33 6.86
CA GLY A 19 4.65 -14.00 5.57
C GLY A 19 3.37 -13.54 4.86
N THR A 20 3.25 -13.95 3.60
CA THR A 20 2.14 -13.58 2.74
C THR A 20 0.78 -13.98 3.32
N GLU A 21 0.68 -15.16 3.93
CA GLU A 21 -0.58 -15.63 4.51
C GLU A 21 -1.06 -14.74 5.64
N ARG A 22 -0.16 -14.31 6.52
CA ARG A 22 -0.51 -13.43 7.63
C ARG A 22 -0.95 -12.06 7.13
N LEU A 23 -0.26 -11.51 6.14
CA LEU A 23 -0.60 -10.22 5.57
C LEU A 23 -1.94 -10.27 4.80
N LEU A 24 -2.19 -11.35 4.06
CA LEU A 24 -3.49 -11.55 3.40
C LEU A 24 -4.62 -11.70 4.42
N ALA A 25 -4.39 -12.42 5.51
CA ALA A 25 -5.38 -12.54 6.58
C ALA A 25 -5.71 -11.16 7.18
N HIS A 26 -4.72 -10.30 7.30
CA HIS A 26 -4.91 -8.92 7.76
C HIS A 26 -5.82 -8.14 6.82
N VAL A 27 -5.62 -8.26 5.51
CA VAL A 27 -6.48 -7.63 4.49
C VAL A 27 -7.92 -8.16 4.57
N VAL A 28 -8.07 -9.47 4.66
CA VAL A 28 -9.39 -10.10 4.77
C VAL A 28 -10.11 -9.64 6.02
N HIS A 29 -9.41 -9.52 7.14
CA HIS A 29 -9.99 -9.03 8.39
C HIS A 29 -10.46 -7.58 8.26
N ALA A 30 -9.67 -6.73 7.60
CA ALA A 30 -9.97 -5.30 7.48
C ALA A 30 -11.04 -5.00 6.41
N LEU A 31 -11.03 -5.72 5.28
CA LEU A 31 -11.89 -5.44 4.13
C LEU A 31 -12.96 -6.51 3.87
N GLY A 32 -12.91 -7.63 4.58
CA GLY A 32 -13.79 -8.76 4.35
C GLY A 32 -13.32 -9.73 3.27
N SER A 33 -12.47 -9.29 2.35
CA SER A 33 -11.87 -10.14 1.31
C SER A 33 -10.62 -9.49 0.74
N ALA A 34 -9.75 -10.30 0.15
CA ALA A 34 -8.63 -9.83 -0.64
C ALA A 34 -8.97 -10.05 -2.12
N HIS A 35 -9.19 -8.96 -2.85
CA HIS A 35 -9.59 -9.03 -4.26
C HIS A 35 -8.41 -9.35 -5.16
N ALA A 36 -8.65 -10.21 -6.16
CA ALA A 36 -7.64 -10.52 -7.17
C ALA A 36 -7.22 -9.25 -7.92
N HIS A 37 -5.94 -9.15 -8.22
CA HIS A 37 -5.33 -8.02 -8.94
C HIS A 37 -5.41 -6.68 -8.20
N HIS A 38 -5.72 -6.68 -6.91
CA HIS A 38 -5.57 -5.50 -6.07
C HIS A 38 -4.22 -5.56 -5.34
N GLY A 39 -3.53 -4.44 -5.30
CA GLY A 39 -2.27 -4.31 -4.56
C GLY A 39 -2.54 -3.80 -3.15
N TYR A 40 -1.95 -4.46 -2.17
CA TYR A 40 -2.09 -4.09 -0.76
C TYR A 40 -0.71 -3.74 -0.20
N LEU A 41 -0.56 -2.50 0.26
CA LEU A 41 0.71 -1.97 0.75
C LEU A 41 0.74 -1.95 2.26
N PHE A 42 1.86 -2.39 2.80
CA PHE A 42 2.14 -2.43 4.23
C PHE A 42 3.49 -1.78 4.49
N ALA A 43 3.67 -1.24 5.68
CA ALA A 43 4.96 -0.68 6.10
C ALA A 43 5.32 -1.15 7.50
N ASN A 44 6.63 -1.13 7.82
CA ASN A 44 7.07 -1.30 9.19
C ASN A 44 6.83 0.00 9.98
N ALA A 45 6.99 -0.07 11.31
CA ALA A 45 6.68 1.06 12.19
C ALA A 45 7.49 2.32 11.88
N ARG A 46 8.71 2.17 11.36
CA ARG A 46 9.60 3.28 11.03
C ARG A 46 9.39 3.83 9.63
N ALA A 47 8.53 3.22 8.83
CA ALA A 47 8.30 3.55 7.42
C ALA A 47 9.60 3.52 6.59
N THR A 48 10.51 2.62 6.92
CA THR A 48 11.77 2.42 6.19
C THR A 48 11.66 1.30 5.17
N ARG A 49 10.67 0.43 5.31
CA ARG A 49 10.43 -0.71 4.40
C ARG A 49 8.95 -0.84 4.13
N ILE A 50 8.61 -1.14 2.89
CA ILE A 50 7.24 -1.45 2.50
C ILE A 50 7.19 -2.81 1.82
N LYS A 51 6.04 -3.46 1.91
CA LYS A 51 5.70 -4.66 1.16
C LYS A 51 4.41 -4.45 0.43
N MET A 52 4.33 -5.01 -0.78
CA MET A 52 3.10 -5.01 -1.57
C MET A 52 2.72 -6.44 -1.89
N LEU A 53 1.47 -6.79 -1.65
CA LEU A 53 0.90 -8.08 -2.00
C LEU A 53 -0.09 -7.92 -3.13
N VAL A 54 -0.04 -8.81 -4.11
CA VAL A 54 -1.04 -8.93 -5.18
C VAL A 54 -1.30 -10.40 -5.39
N HIS A 55 -2.55 -10.85 -5.33
CA HIS A 55 -2.89 -12.19 -5.73
C HIS A 55 -3.65 -12.20 -7.06
N ASP A 56 -3.58 -13.29 -7.80
CA ASP A 56 -4.21 -13.42 -9.10
C ASP A 56 -5.16 -14.63 -9.18
N GLY A 57 -5.47 -15.23 -8.03
CA GLY A 57 -6.27 -16.43 -7.94
C GLY A 57 -5.47 -17.72 -8.08
N PHE A 58 -4.25 -17.66 -8.58
CA PHE A 58 -3.33 -18.80 -8.70
C PHE A 58 -2.20 -18.75 -7.70
N GLY A 59 -1.77 -17.56 -7.34
CA GLY A 59 -0.68 -17.36 -6.40
C GLY A 59 -0.64 -15.92 -5.90
N VAL A 60 0.39 -15.62 -5.13
CA VAL A 60 0.58 -14.30 -4.51
C VAL A 60 1.94 -13.75 -4.87
N TRP A 61 1.95 -12.53 -5.40
CA TRP A 61 3.17 -11.76 -5.57
C TRP A 61 3.41 -10.96 -4.30
N CYS A 62 4.64 -10.98 -3.81
CA CYS A 62 5.06 -10.16 -2.69
C CYS A 62 6.31 -9.40 -3.10
N ALA A 63 6.21 -8.08 -3.17
CA ALA A 63 7.33 -7.22 -3.47
C ALA A 63 7.72 -6.44 -2.22
N ALA A 64 9.02 -6.32 -1.96
CA ALA A 64 9.54 -5.54 -0.86
C ALA A 64 10.41 -4.40 -1.40
N ARG A 65 10.32 -3.24 -0.77
CA ARG A 65 11.13 -2.09 -1.17
C ARG A 65 11.68 -1.37 0.05
N ARG A 66 12.94 -1.01 -0.05
CA ARG A 66 13.65 -0.14 0.88
C ARG A 66 14.29 0.99 0.09
N LEU A 67 14.16 2.24 0.56
CA LEU A 67 14.85 3.35 -0.07
C LEU A 67 16.33 3.34 0.32
N ASN A 68 17.19 3.77 -0.60
CA ASN A 68 18.63 3.91 -0.31
C ASN A 68 18.89 4.98 0.74
N ALA A 69 18.04 6.01 0.79
CA ALA A 69 18.10 7.08 1.78
C ALA A 69 16.69 7.57 2.07
N GLY A 70 16.47 8.00 3.31
CA GLY A 70 15.19 8.57 3.73
C GLY A 70 14.16 7.49 4.09
N ARG A 71 12.92 7.95 4.19
CA ARG A 71 11.79 7.12 4.60
C ARG A 71 10.63 7.34 3.66
N PHE A 72 9.72 6.37 3.64
CA PHE A 72 8.43 6.53 2.99
C PHE A 72 7.57 7.49 3.81
N VAL A 73 6.76 8.31 3.13
CA VAL A 73 5.75 9.13 3.80
C VAL A 73 4.56 8.22 4.07
N TRP A 74 4.38 7.85 5.33
CA TRP A 74 3.35 6.88 5.73
C TRP A 74 2.37 7.52 6.71
N PRO A 75 1.06 7.27 6.57
CA PRO A 75 0.08 7.84 7.49
C PRO A 75 0.34 7.40 8.92
N ARG A 76 0.27 8.34 9.85
CA ARG A 76 0.46 8.06 11.28
C ARG A 76 -0.85 7.95 12.04
N GLU A 77 -1.94 8.21 11.36
CA GLU A 77 -3.26 8.17 11.97
C GLU A 77 -3.61 6.75 12.34
N ILE A 78 -3.66 6.49 13.64
CA ILE A 78 -3.91 5.17 14.21
C ILE A 78 -5.39 4.82 14.13
N ASP A 79 -6.24 5.81 13.86
CA ASP A 79 -7.69 5.65 13.94
C ASP A 79 -8.32 5.00 12.71
N THR A 80 -7.56 4.83 11.63
CA THR A 80 -8.09 4.16 10.44
C THR A 80 -7.64 2.72 10.42
N THR A 81 -8.52 1.82 10.85
CA THR A 81 -8.31 0.39 10.70
C THR A 81 -8.58 -0.05 9.26
N ALA A 82 -9.31 0.77 8.49
CA ALA A 82 -9.65 0.45 7.11
C ALA A 82 -8.53 0.86 6.15
N PRO A 83 -8.20 0.01 5.16
CA PRO A 83 -7.27 0.38 4.11
C PRO A 83 -7.74 1.61 3.32
N MET A 84 -6.78 2.43 2.89
CA MET A 84 -7.01 3.63 2.12
C MET A 84 -6.73 3.35 0.64
N ALA A 85 -7.65 3.75 -0.24
CA ALA A 85 -7.43 3.64 -1.67
C ALA A 85 -6.38 4.64 -2.14
N LEU A 86 -5.48 4.20 -3.03
CA LEU A 86 -4.45 5.02 -3.65
C LEU A 86 -4.69 5.13 -5.15
N SER A 87 -4.47 6.31 -5.70
CA SER A 87 -4.36 6.47 -7.14
C SER A 87 -2.98 5.99 -7.62
N GLN A 88 -2.84 5.76 -8.93
CA GLN A 88 -1.55 5.42 -9.50
C GLN A 88 -0.52 6.52 -9.25
N ALA A 89 -0.91 7.79 -9.39
CA ALA A 89 -0.02 8.92 -9.15
C ALA A 89 0.46 8.97 -7.69
N GLN A 90 -0.44 8.69 -6.75
CA GLN A 90 -0.09 8.62 -5.33
C GLN A 90 0.90 7.49 -5.07
N PHE A 91 0.66 6.32 -5.64
CA PHE A 91 1.55 5.17 -5.51
C PHE A 91 2.94 5.48 -6.07
N ASP A 92 3.01 6.08 -7.26
CA ASP A 92 4.29 6.43 -7.90
C ASP A 92 5.13 7.38 -7.04
N ALA A 93 4.49 8.35 -6.40
CA ALA A 93 5.16 9.27 -5.49
C ALA A 93 5.58 8.57 -4.17
N LEU A 94 4.70 7.75 -3.62
CA LEU A 94 4.95 7.05 -2.37
C LEU A 94 6.18 6.16 -2.45
N VAL A 95 6.32 5.39 -3.52
CA VAL A 95 7.41 4.39 -3.63
C VAL A 95 8.79 5.02 -3.78
N VAL A 96 8.87 6.30 -4.11
CA VAL A 96 10.15 7.03 -4.16
C VAL A 96 10.35 7.97 -2.98
N GLY A 97 9.48 7.90 -1.98
CA GLY A 97 9.63 8.67 -0.73
C GLY A 97 9.13 10.10 -0.80
N LEU A 98 8.32 10.45 -1.79
CA LEU A 98 7.76 11.80 -1.92
C LEU A 98 6.44 11.93 -1.18
N PRO A 99 6.05 13.16 -0.78
CA PRO A 99 4.70 13.42 -0.29
C PRO A 99 3.68 13.10 -1.38
N TRP A 100 2.61 12.39 -1.01
CA TRP A 100 1.68 11.87 -2.01
C TRP A 100 0.21 12.14 -1.67
N GLN A 101 -0.09 12.53 -0.42
CA GLN A 101 -1.46 12.57 0.08
C GLN A 101 -2.39 13.51 -0.70
N ARG A 102 -1.85 14.60 -1.23
CA ARG A 102 -2.63 15.65 -1.90
C ARG A 102 -2.69 15.55 -3.42
N LEU A 103 -2.10 14.52 -4.01
CA LEU A 103 -2.02 14.45 -5.47
C LEU A 103 -3.37 14.38 -6.15
N HIS A 104 -4.36 13.70 -5.55
CA HIS A 104 -5.70 13.63 -6.12
C HIS A 104 -6.41 15.00 -6.10
N GLU A 105 -6.13 15.85 -5.12
CA GLU A 105 -6.68 17.21 -5.06
C GLU A 105 -6.13 18.06 -6.20
N MET A 106 -4.85 17.93 -6.50
CA MET A 106 -4.22 18.62 -7.62
C MET A 106 -4.83 18.21 -8.96
N SER A 107 -5.13 16.93 -9.14
CA SER A 107 -5.78 16.43 -10.34
C SER A 107 -7.17 17.04 -10.54
N ALA A 108 -7.93 17.22 -9.47
CA ALA A 108 -9.23 17.83 -9.53
C ALA A 108 -9.16 19.31 -9.97
N ILE A 109 -8.14 20.02 -9.52
CA ILE A 109 -7.93 21.44 -9.85
C ILE A 109 -7.64 21.64 -11.33
N THR A 110 -6.97 20.71 -11.97
CA THR A 110 -6.61 20.85 -13.40
C THR A 110 -7.81 20.85 -14.34
N ARG A 111 -9.00 20.58 -13.85
CA ARG A 111 -10.23 20.57 -14.64
C ARG A 111 -10.93 21.92 -14.72
N LEU A 112 -10.45 22.87 -14.01
CA LEU A 112 -11.01 24.22 -14.08
C LEU A 112 -10.72 24.84 -15.43
#